data_ca9632b16016ce28378c81b79e1b6778
#
_entry.id   ca9632b16016ce28378c81b79e1b6778
#
_cell.length_a   1.000
_cell.length_b   1.000
_cell.length_c   1.000
_cell.angle_alpha   90.00
_cell.angle_beta   90.00
_cell.angle_gamma   90.00
#
_symmetry.space_group_name_H-M   'P 1'
#
loop_
_entity.id
_entity.type
_entity.pdbx_description
1 polymer ?
#
loop_
_entity_poly.entity_id
_entity_poly.type
_entity_poly.pdbx_seq_one_letter_code
_entity_poly.pdbx_strand_id
1 'polypeptide(L)'
;MTIQEIQKVDLTSFCYLNKERYPFLLESVNHNENNRYSILFAFPEKSIVLRDFSDFDFLNELESHCKQKSHDLNLPFTGGWFIYLSYELIGQIEPTLASKLQKSNIPIAYAVKIPSAVITDHKLEKTFIVDEDDDDTRINQILSDMRALENIPDETIDGEISEENEEKFTDGVKSSLDYIVAGDVFQVNLSR
;
A
#
# COMPACT_ATOMS: atom_id res chain seq x y z
N MET A 1 -14.76 10.46 -14.29
CA MET A 1 -13.86 9.31 -14.10
C MET A 1 -13.63 8.63 -15.42
N THR A 2 -12.37 8.38 -15.75
CA THR A 2 -11.95 7.79 -17.03
C THR A 2 -11.26 6.45 -16.79
N ILE A 3 -11.56 5.44 -17.63
CA ILE A 3 -10.90 4.13 -17.63
C ILE A 3 -10.45 3.85 -19.06
N GLN A 4 -9.18 3.50 -19.21
CA GLN A 4 -8.60 3.15 -20.51
C GLN A 4 -7.87 1.82 -20.42
N GLU A 5 -8.26 0.84 -21.24
CA GLU A 5 -7.53 -0.42 -21.41
C GLU A 5 -6.24 -0.15 -22.21
N ILE A 6 -5.12 -0.73 -21.75
CA ILE A 6 -3.80 -0.61 -22.36
C ILE A 6 -3.16 -1.99 -22.55
N GLN A 7 -2.04 -2.05 -23.25
CA GLN A 7 -1.22 -3.26 -23.33
C GLN A 7 -0.65 -3.60 -21.95
N LYS A 8 -0.43 -4.90 -21.72
CA LYS A 8 0.23 -5.36 -20.50
C LYS A 8 1.63 -4.74 -20.41
N VAL A 9 1.96 -4.23 -19.23
CA VAL A 9 3.24 -3.55 -18.95
C VAL A 9 3.73 -4.00 -17.57
N ASP A 10 5.04 -4.01 -17.37
CA ASP A 10 5.62 -4.20 -16.06
C ASP A 10 5.42 -2.95 -15.20
N LEU A 11 4.67 -3.09 -14.11
CA LEU A 11 4.34 -1.97 -13.22
C LEU A 11 5.54 -1.50 -12.40
N THR A 12 6.50 -2.39 -12.12
CA THR A 12 7.70 -2.07 -11.34
C THR A 12 8.56 -1.03 -12.04
N SER A 13 8.66 -1.13 -13.36
CA SER A 13 9.44 -0.21 -14.19
C SER A 13 9.02 1.25 -14.06
N PHE A 14 7.73 1.54 -13.82
CA PHE A 14 7.26 2.90 -13.58
C PHE A 14 7.82 3.50 -12.28
N CYS A 15 7.98 2.69 -11.24
CA CYS A 15 8.57 3.14 -9.98
C CYS A 15 10.02 3.58 -10.16
N TYR A 16 10.77 2.90 -11.04
CA TYR A 16 12.14 3.29 -11.39
C TYR A 16 12.17 4.56 -12.24
N LEU A 17 11.23 4.70 -13.17
CA LEU A 17 11.17 5.86 -14.05
C LEU A 17 10.92 7.16 -13.27
N ASN A 18 9.97 7.16 -12.34
CA ASN A 18 9.63 8.34 -11.56
C ASN A 18 8.97 7.96 -10.21
N LYS A 19 9.79 7.89 -9.15
CA LYS A 19 9.35 7.54 -7.79
C LYS A 19 8.38 8.55 -7.17
N GLU A 20 8.42 9.81 -7.58
CA GLU A 20 7.50 10.82 -7.07
C GLU A 20 6.12 10.69 -7.70
N ARG A 21 6.05 10.32 -8.97
CA ARG A 21 4.79 10.11 -9.68
C ARG A 21 4.17 8.76 -9.36
N TYR A 22 5.00 7.72 -9.16
CA TYR A 22 4.59 6.33 -8.93
C TYR A 22 5.19 5.80 -7.60
N PRO A 23 4.72 6.33 -6.45
CA PRO A 23 5.38 6.05 -5.16
C PRO A 23 5.02 4.69 -4.56
N PHE A 24 3.91 4.06 -4.98
CA PHE A 24 3.41 2.84 -4.35
C PHE A 24 2.96 1.81 -5.38
N LEU A 25 3.38 0.56 -5.16
CA LEU A 25 2.96 -0.59 -5.92
C LEU A 25 2.48 -1.68 -4.95
N LEU A 26 1.25 -2.16 -5.15
CA LEU A 26 0.75 -3.39 -4.55
C LEU A 26 0.79 -4.46 -5.63
N GLU A 27 1.72 -5.40 -5.50
CA GLU A 27 1.94 -6.44 -6.50
C GLU A 27 1.49 -7.80 -5.99
N SER A 28 0.71 -8.50 -6.82
CA SER A 28 0.34 -9.90 -6.58
C SER A 28 1.30 -10.82 -7.32
N VAL A 29 2.16 -11.52 -6.58
CA VAL A 29 3.16 -12.44 -7.14
C VAL A 29 2.56 -13.81 -7.45
N ASN A 30 1.61 -14.27 -6.63
CA ASN A 30 0.93 -15.55 -6.78
C ASN A 30 -0.48 -15.31 -7.32
N HIS A 31 -0.70 -15.56 -8.61
CA HIS A 31 -1.97 -15.31 -9.30
C HIS A 31 -2.97 -16.43 -8.98
N ASN A 32 -3.79 -16.21 -7.95
CA ASN A 32 -4.92 -17.07 -7.59
C ASN A 32 -6.18 -16.21 -7.42
N GLU A 33 -7.31 -16.81 -7.04
CA GLU A 33 -8.59 -16.09 -6.89
C GLU A 33 -8.53 -14.95 -5.88
N ASN A 34 -7.66 -15.02 -4.86
CA ASN A 34 -7.48 -14.00 -3.83
C ASN A 34 -6.47 -12.91 -4.22
N ASN A 35 -5.56 -13.21 -5.18
CA ASN A 35 -4.47 -12.34 -5.62
C ASN A 35 -4.68 -11.96 -7.09
N ARG A 36 -5.81 -11.34 -7.38
CA ARG A 36 -6.25 -11.04 -8.75
C ARG A 36 -5.60 -9.80 -9.34
N TYR A 37 -5.26 -8.81 -8.52
CA TYR A 37 -4.87 -7.49 -9.00
C TYR A 37 -3.48 -7.09 -8.56
N SER A 38 -2.72 -6.44 -9.46
CA SER A 38 -1.60 -5.57 -9.12
C SER A 38 -1.98 -4.12 -9.39
N ILE A 39 -1.64 -3.20 -8.48
CA ILE A 39 -2.06 -1.81 -8.52
C ILE A 39 -0.87 -0.90 -8.33
N LEU A 40 -0.54 -0.13 -9.35
CA LEU A 40 0.43 0.95 -9.30
C LEU A 40 -0.30 2.28 -9.07
N PHE A 41 -0.06 2.92 -7.95
CA PHE A 41 -0.67 4.19 -7.58
C PHE A 41 0.12 5.35 -8.19
N ALA A 42 -0.60 6.29 -8.81
CA ALA A 42 0.01 7.38 -9.55
C ALA A 42 -0.52 8.76 -9.14
N PHE A 43 0.34 9.78 -9.30
CA PHE A 43 0.06 11.18 -9.05
C PHE A 43 -0.40 11.47 -7.61
N PRO A 44 0.47 11.19 -6.60
CA PRO A 44 0.14 11.52 -5.23
C PRO A 44 -0.09 13.03 -5.08
N GLU A 45 -1.14 13.38 -4.34
CA GLU A 45 -1.52 14.76 -4.07
C GLU A 45 -1.29 15.09 -2.58
N LYS A 46 -2.36 15.47 -1.87
CA LYS A 46 -2.33 15.79 -0.44
C LYS A 46 -1.96 14.57 0.39
N SER A 47 -1.05 14.73 1.35
CA SER A 47 -0.73 13.72 2.36
C SER A 47 -1.09 14.18 3.77
N ILE A 48 -1.45 13.22 4.63
CA ILE A 48 -1.70 13.36 6.06
C ILE A 48 -0.71 12.42 6.76
N VAL A 49 0.12 12.96 7.65
CA VAL A 49 1.20 12.18 8.30
C VAL A 49 1.12 12.41 9.81
N LEU A 50 0.91 11.34 10.57
CA LEU A 50 0.97 11.35 12.02
C LEU A 50 2.33 10.82 12.48
N ARG A 51 3.07 11.61 13.24
CA ARG A 51 4.36 11.24 13.84
C ARG A 51 4.37 11.24 15.35
N ASP A 52 3.52 12.08 15.96
CA ASP A 52 3.32 12.13 17.40
C ASP A 52 1.82 12.10 17.70
N PHE A 53 1.42 11.41 18.78
CA PHE A 53 0.02 11.27 19.17
C PHE A 53 -0.64 12.61 19.53
N SER A 54 0.15 13.61 19.92
CA SER A 54 -0.31 14.93 20.30
C SER A 54 -0.58 15.87 19.12
N ASP A 55 -0.17 15.50 17.90
CA ASP A 55 -0.28 16.39 16.74
C ASP A 55 -1.74 16.66 16.38
N PHE A 56 -2.51 15.61 16.16
CA PHE A 56 -3.94 15.67 15.80
C PHE A 56 -4.54 14.24 15.81
N ASP A 57 -5.88 14.15 15.74
CA ASP A 57 -6.58 12.87 15.55
C ASP A 57 -6.55 12.47 14.08
N PHE A 58 -5.75 11.44 13.75
CA PHE A 58 -5.50 11.03 12.39
C PHE A 58 -6.76 10.49 11.69
N LEU A 59 -7.56 9.69 12.40
CA LEU A 59 -8.73 9.07 11.79
C LEU A 59 -9.82 10.10 11.49
N ASN A 60 -10.06 11.05 12.40
CA ASN A 60 -10.99 12.14 12.18
C ASN A 60 -10.52 13.07 11.06
N GLU A 61 -9.23 13.38 10.99
CA GLU A 61 -8.67 14.19 9.91
C GLU A 61 -8.84 13.48 8.56
N LEU A 62 -8.52 12.19 8.47
CA LEU A 62 -8.69 11.39 7.24
C LEU A 62 -10.17 11.34 6.83
N GLU A 63 -11.07 11.07 7.77
CA GLU A 63 -12.52 11.00 7.53
C GLU A 63 -13.06 12.31 6.94
N SER A 64 -12.59 13.45 7.45
CA SER A 64 -12.99 14.77 6.96
C SER A 64 -12.70 14.98 5.46
N HIS A 65 -11.73 14.25 4.90
CA HIS A 65 -11.34 14.29 3.50
C HIS A 65 -11.94 13.15 2.65
N CYS A 66 -12.47 12.11 3.29
CA CYS A 66 -13.10 10.99 2.59
C CYS A 66 -14.50 11.37 2.11
N LYS A 67 -14.63 11.67 0.82
CA LYS A 67 -15.94 11.80 0.18
C LYS A 67 -16.37 10.42 -0.31
N GLN A 68 -17.51 9.92 0.14
CA GLN A 68 -18.09 8.71 -0.43
C GLN A 68 -18.49 8.97 -1.89
N LYS A 69 -17.69 8.44 -2.81
CA LYS A 69 -18.09 8.26 -4.21
C LYS A 69 -18.18 6.75 -4.42
N SER A 70 -19.39 6.19 -4.48
CA SER A 70 -19.55 4.80 -4.91
C SER A 70 -19.51 4.77 -6.44
N HIS A 71 -18.54 4.11 -7.00
CA HIS A 71 -18.54 3.75 -8.41
C HIS A 71 -18.80 2.24 -8.49
N ASP A 72 -19.88 1.88 -9.16
CA ASP A 72 -20.27 0.47 -9.38
C ASP A 72 -19.41 -0.14 -10.51
N LEU A 73 -18.12 -0.24 -10.26
CA LEU A 73 -17.11 -0.72 -11.21
C LEU A 73 -16.41 -1.95 -10.67
N ASN A 74 -16.19 -2.92 -11.54
CA ASN A 74 -15.50 -4.18 -11.23
C ASN A 74 -13.96 -4.01 -11.07
N LEU A 75 -13.48 -2.81 -10.71
CA LEU A 75 -12.07 -2.53 -10.47
C LEU A 75 -11.81 -2.26 -8.98
N PRO A 76 -10.65 -2.70 -8.45
CA PRO A 76 -10.35 -2.61 -7.02
C PRO A 76 -10.04 -1.18 -6.55
N PHE A 77 -9.75 -0.26 -7.46
CA PHE A 77 -9.42 1.12 -7.16
C PHE A 77 -9.85 2.03 -8.31
N THR A 78 -10.44 3.19 -7.98
CA THR A 78 -10.94 4.17 -8.93
C THR A 78 -10.64 5.62 -8.52
N GLY A 79 -9.61 5.80 -7.71
CA GLY A 79 -9.28 7.03 -6.99
C GLY A 79 -9.61 6.89 -5.50
N GLY A 80 -8.82 7.51 -4.64
CA GLY A 80 -9.00 7.40 -3.20
C GLY A 80 -7.74 7.74 -2.41
N TRP A 81 -7.52 7.01 -1.33
CA TRP A 81 -6.39 7.22 -0.43
C TRP A 81 -5.56 5.95 -0.32
N PHE A 82 -4.25 6.07 -0.49
CA PHE A 82 -3.30 5.06 -0.04
C PHE A 82 -3.03 5.29 1.44
N ILE A 83 -3.26 4.27 2.28
CA ILE A 83 -3.22 4.41 3.74
C ILE A 83 -2.23 3.40 4.31
N TYR A 84 -1.34 3.88 5.19
CA TYR A 84 -0.50 3.08 6.05
C TYR A 84 -0.84 3.38 7.51
N LEU A 85 -1.12 2.34 8.28
CA LEU A 85 -1.38 2.41 9.72
C LEU A 85 -0.39 1.49 10.42
N SER A 86 0.43 2.03 11.33
CA SER A 86 1.28 1.21 12.17
C SER A 86 0.49 0.66 13.35
N TYR A 87 1.06 -0.33 14.02
CA TYR A 87 0.48 -0.86 15.27
C TYR A 87 0.37 0.21 16.36
N GLU A 88 1.29 1.18 16.36
CA GLU A 88 1.34 2.27 17.34
C GLU A 88 0.12 3.20 17.27
N LEU A 89 -0.66 3.23 16.17
CA LEU A 89 -1.88 4.02 16.08
C LEU A 89 -2.89 3.67 17.20
N ILE A 90 -2.78 2.47 17.78
CA ILE A 90 -3.58 2.07 18.93
C ILE A 90 -3.45 3.07 20.10
N GLY A 91 -2.33 3.79 20.20
CA GLY A 91 -2.13 4.82 21.22
C GLY A 91 -3.06 6.03 21.10
N GLN A 92 -3.61 6.32 19.90
CA GLN A 92 -4.68 7.31 19.73
C GLN A 92 -6.05 6.75 20.06
N ILE A 93 -6.30 5.48 19.72
CA ILE A 93 -7.58 4.81 19.95
C ILE A 93 -7.73 4.48 21.44
N GLU A 94 -6.65 4.04 22.08
CA GLU A 94 -6.59 3.63 23.49
C GLU A 94 -5.44 4.37 24.21
N PRO A 95 -5.66 5.61 24.66
CA PRO A 95 -4.60 6.48 25.21
C PRO A 95 -3.82 5.90 26.39
N THR A 96 -4.41 4.95 27.14
CA THR A 96 -3.73 4.26 28.25
C THR A 96 -2.52 3.43 27.78
N LEU A 97 -2.49 3.05 26.52
CA LEU A 97 -1.39 2.28 25.90
C LEU A 97 -0.27 3.17 25.36
N ALA A 98 -0.54 4.44 25.09
CA ALA A 98 0.41 5.35 24.41
C ALA A 98 1.80 5.37 25.08
N SER A 99 1.86 5.33 26.43
CA SER A 99 3.11 5.36 27.19
C SER A 99 3.93 4.06 27.09
N LYS A 100 3.33 2.97 26.61
CA LYS A 100 3.96 1.65 26.47
C LYS A 100 4.50 1.40 25.07
N LEU A 101 4.16 2.26 24.10
CA LEU A 101 4.54 2.09 22.71
C LEU A 101 5.96 2.61 22.47
N GLN A 102 6.66 1.95 21.55
CA GLN A 102 8.03 2.33 21.20
C GLN A 102 8.02 3.49 20.22
N LYS A 103 8.95 4.43 20.40
CA LYS A 103 9.17 5.49 19.39
C LYS A 103 9.90 4.88 18.19
N SER A 104 9.38 5.15 17.00
CA SER A 104 9.96 4.74 15.73
C SER A 104 10.24 5.95 14.85
N ASN A 105 11.17 5.81 13.90
CA ASN A 105 11.39 6.80 12.83
C ASN A 105 10.34 6.71 11.72
N ILE A 106 9.57 5.62 11.69
CA ILE A 106 8.47 5.42 10.75
C ILE A 106 7.25 6.20 11.26
N PRO A 107 6.46 6.84 10.39
CA PRO A 107 5.21 7.48 10.80
C PRO A 107 4.28 6.50 11.50
N ILE A 108 3.55 6.99 12.52
CA ILE A 108 2.49 6.23 13.20
C ILE A 108 1.35 5.92 12.22
N ALA A 109 1.00 6.90 11.40
CA ALA A 109 0.04 6.72 10.33
C ALA A 109 0.37 7.67 9.17
N TYR A 110 0.05 7.24 7.97
CA TYR A 110 0.25 7.98 6.74
C TYR A 110 -0.92 7.73 5.79
N ALA A 111 -1.46 8.79 5.21
CA ALA A 111 -2.43 8.69 4.14
C ALA A 111 -2.07 9.69 3.05
N VAL A 112 -2.22 9.27 1.79
CA VAL A 112 -2.00 10.15 0.64
C VAL A 112 -3.11 9.97 -0.38
N LYS A 113 -3.65 11.10 -0.86
CA LYS A 113 -4.66 11.12 -1.91
C LYS A 113 -4.03 10.70 -3.23
N ILE A 114 -4.63 9.71 -3.88
CA ILE A 114 -4.20 9.16 -5.16
C ILE A 114 -5.37 9.25 -6.14
N PRO A 115 -5.30 10.08 -7.18
CA PRO A 115 -6.36 10.23 -8.17
C PRO A 115 -6.31 9.19 -9.29
N SER A 116 -5.13 8.61 -9.58
CA SER A 116 -4.94 7.71 -10.72
C SER A 116 -4.21 6.44 -10.33
N ALA A 117 -4.44 5.37 -11.11
CA ALA A 117 -3.71 4.12 -10.96
C ALA A 117 -3.56 3.39 -12.30
N VAL A 118 -2.53 2.54 -12.39
CA VAL A 118 -2.43 1.48 -13.42
C VAL A 118 -2.71 0.15 -12.75
N ILE A 119 -3.71 -0.56 -13.23
CA ILE A 119 -4.24 -1.79 -12.61
C ILE A 119 -4.11 -2.95 -13.58
N THR A 120 -3.41 -4.01 -13.18
CA THR A 120 -3.37 -5.27 -13.91
C THR A 120 -4.33 -6.26 -13.27
N ASP A 121 -5.32 -6.70 -14.03
CA ASP A 121 -6.20 -7.83 -13.68
C ASP A 121 -5.58 -9.11 -14.23
N HIS A 122 -4.96 -9.90 -13.36
CA HIS A 122 -4.28 -11.14 -13.74
C HIS A 122 -5.24 -12.24 -14.19
N LYS A 123 -6.51 -12.19 -13.76
CA LYS A 123 -7.53 -13.15 -14.18
C LYS A 123 -8.02 -12.89 -15.60
N LEU A 124 -8.16 -11.63 -15.98
CA LEU A 124 -8.60 -11.21 -17.32
C LEU A 124 -7.41 -11.01 -18.27
N GLU A 125 -6.18 -11.02 -17.76
CA GLU A 125 -4.95 -10.67 -18.49
C GLU A 125 -5.03 -9.27 -19.15
N LYS A 126 -5.66 -8.33 -18.46
CA LYS A 126 -5.87 -6.96 -18.93
C LYS A 126 -5.23 -5.94 -18.00
N THR A 127 -4.78 -4.84 -18.58
CA THR A 127 -4.25 -3.71 -17.83
C THR A 127 -5.06 -2.45 -18.15
N PHE A 128 -5.36 -1.67 -17.11
CA PHE A 128 -6.18 -0.47 -17.20
C PHE A 128 -5.46 0.70 -16.57
N ILE A 129 -5.56 1.87 -17.19
CA ILE A 129 -5.33 3.15 -16.53
C ILE A 129 -6.68 3.65 -16.02
N VAL A 130 -6.72 4.07 -14.76
CA VAL A 130 -7.91 4.64 -14.12
C VAL A 130 -7.58 6.03 -13.61
N ASP A 131 -8.48 6.98 -13.82
CA ASP A 131 -8.39 8.33 -13.28
C ASP A 131 -9.75 8.75 -12.70
N GLU A 132 -9.77 9.35 -11.50
CA GLU A 132 -11.01 9.75 -10.83
C GLU A 132 -11.69 10.95 -11.49
N ASP A 133 -10.95 11.73 -12.25
CA ASP A 133 -11.47 12.89 -12.99
C ASP A 133 -11.75 12.54 -14.45
N ASP A 134 -12.42 13.46 -15.15
CA ASP A 134 -12.66 13.37 -16.59
C ASP A 134 -11.59 14.13 -17.40
N ASP A 135 -10.43 14.41 -16.80
CA ASP A 135 -9.29 15.06 -17.44
C ASP A 135 -8.27 14.02 -17.90
N ASP A 136 -8.05 13.91 -19.19
CA ASP A 136 -7.12 12.98 -19.82
C ASP A 136 -5.64 13.33 -19.59
N THR A 137 -5.32 14.41 -18.88
CA THR A 137 -3.92 14.89 -18.71
C THR A 137 -3.06 13.84 -18.03
N ARG A 138 -3.54 13.25 -16.91
CA ARG A 138 -2.80 12.22 -16.18
C ARG A 138 -2.71 10.92 -16.96
N ILE A 139 -3.77 10.54 -17.66
CA ILE A 139 -3.77 9.36 -18.55
C ILE A 139 -2.72 9.53 -19.66
N ASN A 140 -2.71 10.68 -20.34
CA ASN A 140 -1.75 10.96 -21.40
C ASN A 140 -0.30 10.95 -20.87
N GLN A 141 -0.08 11.43 -19.65
CA GLN A 141 1.24 11.36 -19.01
C GLN A 141 1.66 9.91 -18.75
N ILE A 142 0.76 9.06 -18.21
CA ILE A 142 1.04 7.62 -18.00
C ILE A 142 1.37 6.94 -19.34
N LEU A 143 0.62 7.22 -20.40
CA LEU A 143 0.89 6.68 -21.73
C LEU A 143 2.23 7.15 -22.31
N SER A 144 2.62 8.38 -22.03
CA SER A 144 3.95 8.91 -22.41
C SER A 144 5.06 8.20 -21.62
N ASP A 145 4.88 8.03 -20.32
CA ASP A 145 5.83 7.33 -19.46
C ASP A 145 5.97 5.86 -19.87
N MET A 146 4.86 5.19 -20.21
CA MET A 146 4.86 3.81 -20.71
C MET A 146 5.77 3.63 -21.96
N ARG A 147 5.78 4.59 -22.88
CA ARG A 147 6.68 4.56 -24.03
C ARG A 147 8.15 4.73 -23.64
N ALA A 148 8.41 5.46 -22.56
CA ALA A 148 9.77 5.66 -22.06
C ALA A 148 10.34 4.41 -21.35
N LEU A 149 9.48 3.48 -20.87
CA LEU A 149 9.90 2.25 -20.20
C LEU A 149 10.72 1.33 -21.10
N GLU A 150 10.52 1.37 -22.42
CA GLU A 150 11.29 0.56 -23.40
C GLU A 150 12.80 0.79 -23.32
N ASN A 151 13.24 1.87 -22.69
CA ASN A 151 14.63 2.26 -22.59
C ASN A 151 15.21 2.10 -21.18
N ILE A 152 14.48 1.53 -20.21
CA ILE A 152 14.98 1.28 -18.86
C ILE A 152 15.87 0.04 -18.88
N PRO A 153 17.15 0.14 -18.41
CA PRO A 153 18.03 -1.02 -18.31
C PRO A 153 17.47 -2.03 -17.30
N ASP A 154 17.60 -3.30 -17.62
CA ASP A 154 17.27 -4.39 -16.69
C ASP A 154 18.34 -4.41 -15.58
N GLU A 155 18.07 -3.76 -14.45
CA GLU A 155 18.96 -3.75 -13.30
C GLU A 155 18.70 -4.97 -12.42
N THR A 156 19.66 -5.90 -12.40
CA THR A 156 19.66 -6.98 -11.42
C THR A 156 20.15 -6.44 -10.07
N ILE A 157 19.34 -6.61 -9.04
CA ILE A 157 19.76 -6.29 -7.67
C ILE A 157 20.47 -7.51 -7.11
N ASP A 158 21.79 -7.40 -6.92
CA ASP A 158 22.56 -8.35 -6.14
C ASP A 158 22.34 -8.05 -4.64
N GLY A 159 21.87 -9.03 -3.89
CA GLY A 159 21.63 -8.91 -2.46
C GLY A 159 21.73 -10.27 -1.78
N GLU A 160 22.21 -10.27 -0.54
CA GLU A 160 22.15 -11.46 0.33
C GLU A 160 20.87 -11.42 1.16
N ILE A 161 20.14 -12.54 1.18
CA ILE A 161 19.01 -12.73 2.07
C ILE A 161 19.56 -13.21 3.41
N SER A 162 19.43 -12.38 4.45
CA SER A 162 19.74 -12.76 5.84
C SER A 162 18.45 -13.16 6.52
N GLU A 163 18.39 -14.39 6.98
CA GLU A 163 17.26 -14.91 7.74
C GLU A 163 17.56 -14.98 9.23
N GLU A 164 16.53 -14.77 10.06
CA GLU A 164 16.62 -15.00 11.51
C GLU A 164 16.77 -16.50 11.81
N ASN A 165 17.44 -16.82 12.93
CA ASN A 165 17.61 -18.21 13.36
C ASN A 165 16.23 -18.90 13.56
N GLU A 166 16.08 -20.09 12.97
CA GLU A 166 14.86 -20.91 13.04
C GLU A 166 14.45 -21.23 14.48
N GLU A 167 15.42 -21.48 15.37
CA GLU A 167 15.17 -21.77 16.79
C GLU A 167 14.47 -20.61 17.48
N LYS A 168 14.88 -19.37 17.19
CA LYS A 168 14.26 -18.16 17.78
C LYS A 168 12.80 -18.02 17.39
N PHE A 169 12.46 -18.34 16.14
CA PHE A 169 11.06 -18.32 15.67
C PHE A 169 10.24 -19.42 16.37
N THR A 170 10.76 -20.66 16.41
CA THR A 170 10.06 -21.78 17.04
C THR A 170 9.88 -21.60 18.55
N ASP A 171 10.83 -20.98 19.24
CA ASP A 171 10.69 -20.64 20.66
C ASP A 171 9.66 -19.50 20.86
N GLY A 172 9.60 -18.53 19.94
CA GLY A 172 8.53 -17.53 19.92
C GLY A 172 7.14 -18.16 19.77
N VAL A 173 7.00 -19.17 18.91
CA VAL A 173 5.73 -19.93 18.75
C VAL A 173 5.36 -20.64 20.06
N LYS A 174 6.30 -21.35 20.70
CA LYS A 174 6.05 -22.03 21.97
C LYS A 174 5.58 -21.05 23.07
N SER A 175 6.32 -19.94 23.24
CA SER A 175 5.95 -18.90 24.21
C SER A 175 4.57 -18.30 23.92
N SER A 176 4.21 -18.10 22.65
CA SER A 176 2.89 -17.61 22.25
C SER A 176 1.77 -18.59 22.64
N LEU A 177 2.01 -19.89 22.44
CA LEU A 177 1.06 -20.93 22.87
C LEU A 177 0.86 -20.93 24.39
N ASP A 178 1.94 -20.76 25.16
CA ASP A 178 1.87 -20.67 26.63
C ASP A 178 1.01 -19.46 27.06
N TYR A 179 1.17 -18.28 26.45
CA TYR A 179 0.34 -17.11 26.73
C TYR A 179 -1.13 -17.32 26.37
N ILE A 180 -1.42 -18.01 25.26
CA ILE A 180 -2.80 -18.35 24.89
C ILE A 180 -3.42 -19.30 25.91
N VAL A 181 -2.67 -20.35 26.36
CA VAL A 181 -3.15 -21.33 27.37
C VAL A 181 -3.36 -20.63 28.73
N ALA A 182 -2.51 -19.68 29.10
CA ALA A 182 -2.64 -18.89 30.33
C ALA A 182 -3.85 -17.92 30.28
N GLY A 183 -4.41 -17.66 29.11
CA GLY A 183 -5.50 -16.70 28.92
C GLY A 183 -5.05 -15.23 28.85
N ASP A 184 -3.76 -15.00 28.71
CA ASP A 184 -3.19 -13.65 28.61
C ASP A 184 -3.51 -13.00 27.26
N VAL A 185 -3.61 -13.80 26.18
CA VAL A 185 -3.95 -13.36 24.83
C VAL A 185 -4.83 -14.37 24.12
N PHE A 186 -5.66 -13.95 23.17
CA PHE A 186 -6.49 -14.82 22.36
C PHE A 186 -5.80 -15.30 21.08
N GLN A 187 -4.88 -14.47 20.56
CA GLN A 187 -4.18 -14.72 19.31
C GLN A 187 -2.84 -13.99 19.34
N VAL A 188 -1.82 -14.58 18.75
CA VAL A 188 -0.53 -13.96 18.47
C VAL A 188 -0.19 -14.14 17.01
N ASN A 189 0.17 -13.05 16.34
CA ASN A 189 0.72 -13.09 14.99
C ASN A 189 2.24 -12.94 15.08
N LEU A 190 2.95 -13.99 14.69
CA LEU A 190 4.41 -13.97 14.55
C LEU A 190 4.75 -13.88 13.08
N SER A 191 5.63 -12.94 12.74
CA SER A 191 6.20 -12.80 11.39
C SER A 191 7.70 -13.13 11.41
N ARG A 192 8.18 -13.60 10.29
CA ARG A 192 9.58 -13.92 10.03
C ARG A 192 10.04 -13.30 8.71
#